data_92da083ed07c8b885f530f48f07b7a52
#
_entry.id   92da083ed07c8b885f530f48f07b7a52
#
_cell.length_a   1.000
_cell.length_b   1.000
_cell.length_c   1.000
_cell.angle_alpha   90.00
_cell.angle_beta   90.00
_cell.angle_gamma   90.00
#
_symmetry.space_group_name_H-M   'P 1'
#
loop_
_entity.id
_entity.type
_entity.pdbx_description
1 polymer ?
#
loop_
_entity_poly.entity_id
_entity_poly.type
_entity_poly.pdbx_seq_one_letter_code
_entity_poly.pdbx_strand_id
1 'polypeptide(L)'
;MKNRKSSKLLALGLTFALGVGMTTAFAASSVVPATTKVTVDGQPVSVEAYNIDNGNNYFKLRDFASNLDFGLTWDAATDTAAIDTTTHYKPDETQLITGNWAPATRARIQAVIDENAGQGKYVVFDFDNTSVIFDVEEALLIYQIENLRFKIDPAEIVDVLETQIPDLNAPVGQTVDGKDVTTAQLVADIASDYAWLYENYEGFGAGGTYDLDYIHATNQYQDFAAKLRFMYSAVGDTFDASISYPWITYHFTGMTPDEVFELASESHTYWAEYGRYASETWTSPVELPGEAGVVSISYTTGLTFTDELKDLYHTLMANDIDVYIISASFIDVIRAANETMGYGVPEENVFAMRNKLGEDGTYINEYDYDWGGEGMYAQTQAAGKSTVLANFIAPKYDGAGPLMVFGDSAGDWNMMTDWMETGDTELGVIFNRYRKPSSDPIWEGSNEAAQTIGDPDARFVLQGRDENNGQLRPTEKSILLGESEEVLVRPAE
;
A
#
# COMPACT_ATOMS: atom_id res chain seq x y z
N MET A 1 -42.56 -6.59 2.71
CA MET A 1 -43.27 -5.30 2.77
C MET A 1 -42.19 -4.23 2.86
N LYS A 2 -41.85 -3.63 1.72
CA LYS A 2 -40.80 -2.60 1.63
C LYS A 2 -41.41 -1.25 2.01
N ASN A 3 -40.95 -0.69 3.12
CA ASN A 3 -41.32 0.67 3.51
C ASN A 3 -40.50 1.66 2.66
N ARG A 4 -41.19 2.41 1.84
CA ARG A 4 -40.66 3.51 1.05
C ARG A 4 -40.16 4.63 1.97
N LYS A 5 -38.84 4.88 1.96
CA LYS A 5 -38.23 6.06 2.59
C LYS A 5 -38.38 7.36 1.76
N SER A 6 -39.22 7.37 0.74
CA SER A 6 -39.31 8.46 -0.26
C SER A 6 -40.08 9.71 0.18
N SER A 7 -40.63 9.76 1.39
CA SER A 7 -41.46 10.90 1.79
C SER A 7 -40.77 11.96 2.66
N LYS A 8 -39.49 11.81 2.98
CA LYS A 8 -38.78 12.77 3.83
C LYS A 8 -37.85 13.77 3.10
N LEU A 9 -37.57 13.55 1.83
CA LEU A 9 -36.72 14.48 1.04
C LEU A 9 -37.43 15.81 0.68
N LEU A 10 -38.75 15.88 0.78
CA LEU A 10 -39.52 17.07 0.39
C LEU A 10 -39.56 18.19 1.43
N ALA A 11 -38.93 18.05 2.58
CA ALA A 11 -38.95 19.05 3.66
C ALA A 11 -37.69 19.92 3.75
N LEU A 12 -36.66 19.67 2.93
CA LEU A 12 -35.52 20.60 2.78
C LEU A 12 -35.85 21.62 1.70
N GLY A 13 -36.44 22.73 2.07
CA GLY A 13 -36.60 23.88 1.18
C GLY A 13 -35.24 24.49 0.86
N LEU A 14 -34.56 24.00 -0.18
CA LEU A 14 -33.43 24.67 -0.78
C LEU A 14 -33.95 25.84 -1.61
N THR A 15 -33.87 27.05 -1.08
CA THR A 15 -34.12 28.27 -1.84
C THR A 15 -32.81 28.62 -2.58
N PHE A 16 -32.67 28.17 -3.81
CA PHE A 16 -31.62 28.68 -4.70
C PHE A 16 -32.09 30.05 -5.23
N ALA A 17 -31.39 31.10 -4.89
CA ALA A 17 -31.52 32.38 -5.57
C ALA A 17 -30.70 32.36 -6.87
N LEU A 18 -31.36 32.15 -8.01
CA LEU A 18 -30.80 32.38 -9.34
C LEU A 18 -30.61 33.89 -9.54
N GLY A 19 -29.39 34.38 -9.39
CA GLY A 19 -29.00 35.72 -9.76
C GLY A 19 -28.64 35.81 -11.24
N VAL A 20 -29.51 36.44 -12.03
CA VAL A 20 -29.24 36.82 -13.43
C VAL A 20 -28.21 37.95 -13.47
N GLY A 21 -27.24 37.84 -14.38
CA GLY A 21 -26.02 38.56 -14.53
C GLY A 21 -26.03 40.07 -14.43
N MET A 22 -24.98 40.59 -13.83
CA MET A 22 -24.34 41.85 -14.14
C MET A 22 -22.83 41.70 -14.01
N THR A 23 -22.11 41.97 -15.10
CA THR A 23 -20.66 42.04 -15.13
C THR A 23 -20.18 43.23 -14.30
N THR A 24 -19.86 43.00 -13.05
CA THR A 24 -19.03 43.85 -12.25
C THR A 24 -17.75 43.10 -11.90
N ALA A 25 -16.60 43.71 -12.09
CA ALA A 25 -15.32 43.16 -11.68
C ALA A 25 -15.38 42.82 -10.18
N PHE A 26 -15.50 41.55 -9.88
CA PHE A 26 -15.42 41.07 -8.49
C PHE A 26 -13.95 41.15 -8.04
N ALA A 27 -13.73 41.78 -6.89
CA ALA A 27 -12.53 41.52 -6.09
C ALA A 27 -12.45 40.01 -5.87
N ALA A 28 -11.25 39.44 -5.96
CA ALA A 28 -11.06 38.01 -5.74
C ALA A 28 -11.67 37.62 -4.39
N SER A 29 -12.77 36.83 -4.43
CA SER A 29 -13.40 36.35 -3.23
C SER A 29 -12.48 35.33 -2.56
N SER A 30 -12.23 35.46 -1.26
CA SER A 30 -11.47 34.47 -0.52
C SER A 30 -12.34 33.19 -0.35
N VAL A 31 -11.91 32.10 -0.95
CA VAL A 31 -12.50 30.78 -0.75
C VAL A 31 -11.60 30.02 0.21
N VAL A 32 -12.15 29.62 1.34
CA VAL A 32 -11.42 28.82 2.35
C VAL A 32 -12.20 27.56 2.72
N PRO A 33 -11.53 26.43 2.95
CA PRO A 33 -12.20 25.23 3.44
C PRO A 33 -12.97 25.53 4.73
N ALA A 34 -14.21 25.04 4.83
CA ALA A 34 -15.03 25.18 6.01
C ALA A 34 -14.96 23.94 6.90
N THR A 35 -14.87 24.15 8.21
CA THR A 35 -14.84 23.05 9.21
C THR A 35 -16.26 22.64 9.65
N THR A 36 -17.26 22.92 8.83
CA THR A 36 -18.67 22.63 9.15
C THR A 36 -18.92 21.11 9.13
N LYS A 37 -19.43 20.59 10.25
CA LYS A 37 -19.83 19.18 10.32
C LYS A 37 -21.23 19.02 9.76
N VAL A 38 -21.41 18.01 8.90
CA VAL A 38 -22.69 17.63 8.30
C VAL A 38 -23.12 16.29 8.89
N THR A 39 -24.41 16.15 9.18
CA THR A 39 -24.99 14.86 9.60
C THR A 39 -26.21 14.55 8.75
N VAL A 40 -26.39 13.28 8.40
CA VAL A 40 -27.59 12.74 7.74
C VAL A 40 -28.26 11.78 8.72
N ASP A 41 -29.52 12.04 9.08
CA ASP A 41 -30.28 11.27 10.08
C ASP A 41 -29.52 11.11 11.43
N GLY A 42 -28.71 12.13 11.80
CA GLY A 42 -27.92 12.16 13.03
C GLY A 42 -26.56 11.46 12.94
N GLN A 43 -26.22 10.82 11.82
CA GLN A 43 -24.90 10.24 11.57
C GLN A 43 -24.02 11.24 10.86
N PRO A 44 -22.75 11.41 11.27
CA PRO A 44 -21.80 12.28 10.58
C PRO A 44 -21.54 11.75 9.18
N VAL A 45 -21.51 12.66 8.19
CA VAL A 45 -21.15 12.36 6.80
C VAL A 45 -20.07 13.30 6.33
N SER A 46 -19.20 12.80 5.46
CA SER A 46 -18.15 13.60 4.82
C SER A 46 -18.79 14.41 3.68
N VAL A 47 -18.69 15.73 3.77
CA VAL A 47 -19.15 16.65 2.72
C VAL A 47 -18.14 17.78 2.62
N GLU A 48 -17.59 17.98 1.44
CA GLU A 48 -16.67 19.09 1.18
C GLU A 48 -17.40 20.43 1.28
N ALA A 49 -16.90 21.31 2.13
CA ALA A 49 -17.50 22.59 2.41
C ALA A 49 -16.51 23.74 2.28
N TYR A 50 -16.96 24.85 1.72
CA TYR A 50 -16.18 26.08 1.57
C TYR A 50 -16.91 27.25 2.16
N ASN A 51 -16.15 28.16 2.80
CA ASN A 51 -16.65 29.45 3.21
C ASN A 51 -16.20 30.50 2.20
N ILE A 52 -17.16 31.28 1.68
CA ILE A 52 -16.90 32.38 0.74
C ILE A 52 -17.23 33.70 1.43
N ASP A 53 -16.25 34.60 1.47
CA ASP A 53 -16.38 35.95 2.02
C ASP A 53 -16.93 36.02 3.46
N ASN A 54 -16.54 35.08 4.31
CA ASN A 54 -16.92 34.98 5.74
C ASN A 54 -18.43 34.96 6.03
N GLY A 55 -19.27 34.61 5.04
CA GLY A 55 -20.72 34.71 5.18
C GLY A 55 -21.46 33.38 5.13
N ASN A 56 -21.26 32.60 4.08
CA ASN A 56 -22.03 31.37 3.84
C ASN A 56 -21.11 30.19 3.59
N ASN A 57 -21.50 29.02 4.09
CA ASN A 57 -20.88 27.76 3.74
C ASN A 57 -21.52 27.20 2.46
N TYR A 58 -20.70 26.82 1.51
CA TYR A 58 -21.08 26.15 0.28
C TYR A 58 -20.63 24.69 0.39
N PHE A 59 -21.46 23.79 -0.08
CA PHE A 59 -21.23 22.37 0.00
C PHE A 59 -21.20 21.75 -1.39
N LYS A 60 -20.33 20.77 -1.59
CA LYS A 60 -20.25 20.05 -2.85
C LYS A 60 -21.50 19.16 -3.03
N LEU A 61 -22.26 19.40 -4.10
CA LEU A 61 -23.53 18.73 -4.36
C LEU A 61 -23.34 17.22 -4.57
N ARG A 62 -22.21 16.80 -5.17
CA ARG A 62 -21.88 15.39 -5.40
C ARG A 62 -21.76 14.61 -4.09
N ASP A 63 -21.22 15.21 -3.05
CA ASP A 63 -21.08 14.56 -1.74
C ASP A 63 -22.46 14.30 -1.12
N PHE A 64 -23.43 15.21 -1.32
CA PHE A 64 -24.80 14.96 -0.93
C PHE A 64 -25.48 13.87 -1.77
N ALA A 65 -25.20 13.85 -3.09
CA ALA A 65 -25.71 12.80 -3.97
C ALA A 65 -25.22 11.42 -3.53
N SER A 66 -23.95 11.28 -3.21
CA SER A 66 -23.35 10.05 -2.70
C SER A 66 -23.93 9.63 -1.34
N ASN A 67 -23.96 10.54 -0.36
CA ASN A 67 -24.44 10.23 1.00
C ASN A 67 -25.95 9.97 1.09
N LEU A 68 -26.73 10.50 0.16
CA LEU A 68 -28.20 10.38 0.14
C LEU A 68 -28.71 9.47 -0.98
N ASP A 69 -27.80 8.94 -1.79
CA ASP A 69 -28.05 7.98 -2.86
C ASP A 69 -29.10 8.45 -3.89
N PHE A 70 -28.85 9.58 -4.53
CA PHE A 70 -29.65 10.08 -5.64
C PHE A 70 -28.79 10.36 -6.88
N GLY A 71 -29.36 10.17 -8.07
CA GLY A 71 -28.69 10.45 -9.34
C GLY A 71 -28.36 11.94 -9.49
N LEU A 72 -27.15 12.23 -9.95
CA LEU A 72 -26.67 13.57 -10.25
C LEU A 72 -25.91 13.52 -11.58
N THR A 73 -26.30 14.37 -12.53
CA THR A 73 -25.60 14.53 -13.79
C THR A 73 -25.30 16.01 -14.05
N TRP A 74 -24.21 16.26 -14.75
CA TRP A 74 -23.80 17.59 -15.18
C TRP A 74 -23.83 17.69 -16.70
N ASP A 75 -24.51 18.70 -17.22
CA ASP A 75 -24.49 19.04 -18.65
C ASP A 75 -23.68 20.35 -18.84
N ALA A 76 -22.45 20.19 -19.31
CA ALA A 76 -21.53 21.30 -19.55
C ALA A 76 -22.01 22.23 -20.68
N ALA A 77 -22.80 21.74 -21.65
CA ALA A 77 -23.29 22.56 -22.76
C ALA A 77 -24.37 23.56 -22.33
N THR A 78 -25.14 23.20 -21.31
CA THR A 78 -26.22 24.01 -20.75
C THR A 78 -25.91 24.57 -19.37
N ASP A 79 -24.75 24.29 -18.81
CA ASP A 79 -24.34 24.66 -17.45
C ASP A 79 -25.36 24.21 -16.39
N THR A 80 -25.86 22.97 -16.52
CA THR A 80 -26.99 22.48 -15.72
C THR A 80 -26.61 21.23 -14.91
N ALA A 81 -26.81 21.31 -13.57
CA ALA A 81 -26.81 20.13 -12.72
C ALA A 81 -28.23 19.55 -12.62
N ALA A 82 -28.43 18.31 -13.06
CA ALA A 82 -29.72 17.62 -12.96
C ALA A 82 -29.67 16.62 -11.78
N ILE A 83 -30.66 16.72 -10.88
CA ILE A 83 -30.85 15.81 -9.75
C ILE A 83 -32.02 14.88 -10.08
N ASP A 84 -31.78 13.56 -10.00
CA ASP A 84 -32.80 12.54 -10.17
C ASP A 84 -32.93 11.70 -8.89
N THR A 85 -33.98 11.90 -8.15
CA THR A 85 -34.26 11.18 -6.89
C THR A 85 -34.85 9.78 -7.14
N THR A 86 -35.01 9.37 -8.36
CA THR A 86 -35.49 8.03 -8.73
C THR A 86 -34.40 7.07 -9.14
N THR A 87 -33.22 7.60 -9.37
CA THR A 87 -31.99 6.82 -9.68
C THR A 87 -30.98 6.90 -8.53
N HIS A 88 -30.05 5.96 -8.51
CA HIS A 88 -28.95 5.92 -7.56
C HIS A 88 -27.84 6.86 -7.99
N TYR A 89 -27.05 7.33 -7.00
CA TYR A 89 -25.82 8.05 -7.27
C TYR A 89 -24.85 7.15 -8.08
N LYS A 90 -24.32 7.71 -9.15
CA LYS A 90 -23.19 7.13 -9.86
C LYS A 90 -22.03 8.11 -9.72
N PRO A 91 -20.89 7.68 -9.17
CA PRO A 91 -19.69 8.48 -9.15
C PRO A 91 -19.36 8.95 -10.58
N ASP A 92 -18.82 10.16 -10.70
CA ASP A 92 -18.16 10.56 -11.93
C ASP A 92 -16.82 9.84 -11.97
N GLU A 93 -16.74 8.77 -12.73
CA GLU A 93 -15.56 7.92 -12.81
C GLU A 93 -14.29 8.67 -13.27
N THR A 94 -14.44 9.88 -13.80
CA THR A 94 -13.31 10.74 -14.23
C THR A 94 -12.81 11.69 -13.14
N GLN A 95 -13.45 11.73 -11.98
CA GLN A 95 -13.14 12.64 -10.89
C GLN A 95 -12.94 11.90 -9.58
N LEU A 96 -11.85 12.20 -8.89
CA LEU A 96 -11.54 11.62 -7.57
C LEU A 96 -12.65 11.88 -6.55
N ILE A 97 -13.04 10.86 -5.79
CA ILE A 97 -13.89 11.04 -4.62
C ILE A 97 -13.25 11.99 -3.61
N THR A 98 -14.06 12.61 -2.78
CA THR A 98 -13.54 13.47 -1.71
C THR A 98 -12.84 12.62 -0.65
N GLY A 99 -13.51 11.61 -0.13
CA GLY A 99 -12.97 10.70 0.88
C GLY A 99 -12.17 11.41 1.98
N ASN A 100 -11.10 10.78 2.41
CA ASN A 100 -10.13 11.31 3.38
C ASN A 100 -8.86 11.87 2.71
N TRP A 101 -8.93 12.25 1.44
CA TRP A 101 -7.83 12.96 0.79
C TRP A 101 -7.53 14.30 1.47
N ALA A 102 -6.25 14.65 1.62
CA ALA A 102 -5.83 16.01 1.89
C ALA A 102 -6.33 16.91 0.73
N PRO A 103 -7.08 17.98 0.99
CA PRO A 103 -7.75 18.76 -0.07
C PRO A 103 -6.80 19.31 -1.13
N ALA A 104 -5.61 19.79 -0.70
CA ALA A 104 -4.61 20.32 -1.63
C ALA A 104 -4.00 19.21 -2.49
N THR A 105 -3.70 18.05 -1.90
CA THR A 105 -3.17 16.88 -2.61
C THR A 105 -4.16 16.36 -3.63
N ARG A 106 -5.43 16.16 -3.25
CA ARG A 106 -6.48 15.74 -4.17
C ARG A 106 -6.65 16.72 -5.34
N ALA A 107 -6.69 18.01 -5.04
CA ALA A 107 -6.84 19.06 -6.06
C ALA A 107 -5.67 19.04 -7.07
N ARG A 108 -4.44 18.84 -6.61
CA ARG A 108 -3.26 18.79 -7.48
C ARG A 108 -3.25 17.53 -8.35
N ILE A 109 -3.56 16.36 -7.76
CA ILE A 109 -3.69 15.11 -8.53
C ILE A 109 -4.78 15.26 -9.60
N GLN A 110 -5.97 15.75 -9.24
CA GLN A 110 -7.05 15.94 -10.18
C GLN A 110 -6.70 16.92 -11.31
N ALA A 111 -5.99 18.01 -11.00
CA ALA A 111 -5.54 18.96 -12.03
C ALA A 111 -4.62 18.29 -13.06
N VAL A 112 -3.67 17.45 -12.61
CA VAL A 112 -2.81 16.69 -13.52
C VAL A 112 -3.61 15.71 -14.37
N ILE A 113 -4.59 15.03 -13.78
CA ILE A 113 -5.49 14.13 -14.53
C ILE A 113 -6.26 14.90 -15.59
N ASP A 114 -6.92 16.00 -15.22
CA ASP A 114 -7.75 16.81 -16.14
C ASP A 114 -6.95 17.39 -17.32
N GLU A 115 -5.70 17.79 -17.06
CA GLU A 115 -4.80 18.34 -18.08
C GLU A 115 -4.28 17.28 -19.06
N ASN A 116 -4.20 16.02 -18.63
CA ASN A 116 -3.56 14.95 -19.40
C ASN A 116 -4.52 13.83 -19.87
N ALA A 117 -5.82 13.95 -19.59
CA ALA A 117 -6.81 12.96 -19.98
C ALA A 117 -6.80 12.69 -21.50
N GLY A 118 -6.82 11.43 -21.90
CA GLY A 118 -6.86 10.99 -23.29
C GLY A 118 -5.59 11.27 -24.11
N GLN A 119 -4.45 11.55 -23.45
CA GLN A 119 -3.20 11.87 -24.15
C GLN A 119 -2.23 10.68 -24.26
N GLY A 120 -2.66 9.47 -23.90
CA GLY A 120 -1.81 8.28 -23.93
C GLY A 120 -0.62 8.37 -22.98
N LYS A 121 -0.86 8.89 -21.79
CA LYS A 121 0.10 8.99 -20.69
C LYS A 121 -0.04 7.81 -19.73
N TYR A 122 0.93 7.64 -18.83
CA TYR A 122 0.88 6.61 -17.81
C TYR A 122 1.38 7.13 -16.46
N VAL A 123 1.01 6.41 -15.41
CA VAL A 123 1.48 6.65 -14.03
C VAL A 123 2.02 5.37 -13.43
N VAL A 124 2.84 5.51 -12.40
CA VAL A 124 3.44 4.36 -11.71
C VAL A 124 3.19 4.46 -10.21
N PHE A 125 2.74 3.36 -9.63
CA PHE A 125 2.53 3.20 -8.21
C PHE A 125 3.54 2.22 -7.62
N ASP A 126 4.09 2.56 -6.47
CA ASP A 126 4.49 1.57 -5.48
C ASP A 126 3.25 0.94 -4.84
N PHE A 127 3.42 -0.21 -4.13
CA PHE A 127 2.26 -0.87 -3.56
C PHE A 127 2.20 -0.75 -2.04
N ASP A 128 3.18 -1.31 -1.33
CA ASP A 128 3.19 -1.35 0.12
C ASP A 128 3.34 0.04 0.73
N ASN A 129 2.48 0.34 1.71
CA ASN A 129 2.42 1.67 2.33
C ASN A 129 2.08 2.84 1.38
N THR A 130 1.84 2.57 0.10
CA THR A 130 1.45 3.51 -0.95
C THR A 130 0.02 3.22 -1.42
N SER A 131 -0.21 2.09 -2.05
CA SER A 131 -1.52 1.63 -2.55
C SER A 131 -2.35 0.95 -1.47
N VAL A 132 -1.70 0.48 -0.43
CA VAL A 132 -2.27 -0.14 0.78
C VAL A 132 -1.65 0.53 2.01
N ILE A 133 -2.39 0.60 3.11
CA ILE A 133 -1.81 1.00 4.40
C ILE A 133 -1.24 -0.26 5.04
N PHE A 134 0.06 -0.19 5.41
CA PHE A 134 0.98 -1.26 5.77
C PHE A 134 1.45 -2.11 4.58
N ASP A 135 2.01 -3.29 4.86
CA ASP A 135 2.84 -4.07 3.95
C ASP A 135 2.21 -5.44 3.73
N VAL A 136 1.88 -5.76 2.46
CA VAL A 136 1.20 -7.02 2.13
C VAL A 136 2.13 -8.22 2.23
N GLU A 137 3.43 -8.06 1.95
CA GLU A 137 4.41 -9.13 2.03
C GLU A 137 4.72 -9.49 3.49
N GLU A 138 4.90 -8.48 4.35
CA GLU A 138 5.09 -8.71 5.79
C GLU A 138 3.86 -9.35 6.43
N ALA A 139 2.67 -8.84 6.10
CA ALA A 139 1.41 -9.41 6.56
C ALA A 139 1.21 -10.86 6.09
N LEU A 140 1.61 -11.16 4.85
CA LEU A 140 1.56 -12.53 4.31
C LEU A 140 2.53 -13.45 5.05
N LEU A 141 3.76 -13.02 5.34
CA LEU A 141 4.70 -13.83 6.13
C LEU A 141 4.11 -14.19 7.50
N ILE A 142 3.49 -13.23 8.20
CA ILE A 142 2.84 -13.50 9.49
C ILE A 142 1.69 -14.51 9.31
N TYR A 143 0.83 -14.32 8.32
CA TYR A 143 -0.25 -15.25 8.00
C TYR A 143 0.27 -16.66 7.67
N GLN A 144 1.35 -16.73 6.89
CA GLN A 144 2.00 -17.97 6.50
C GLN A 144 2.58 -18.73 7.71
N ILE A 145 3.22 -17.99 8.64
CA ILE A 145 3.73 -18.57 9.90
C ILE A 145 2.57 -19.03 10.79
N GLU A 146 1.55 -18.20 11.00
CA GLU A 146 0.40 -18.54 11.85
C GLU A 146 -0.38 -19.75 11.35
N ASN A 147 -0.44 -19.96 10.04
CA ASN A 147 -1.18 -21.06 9.43
C ASN A 147 -0.29 -22.19 8.92
N LEU A 148 1.03 -22.10 9.14
CA LEU A 148 2.04 -23.07 8.67
C LEU A 148 1.88 -23.40 7.17
N ARG A 149 1.68 -22.36 6.36
CA ARG A 149 1.43 -22.48 4.90
C ARG A 149 2.76 -22.43 4.13
N PHE A 150 3.60 -23.43 4.34
CA PHE A 150 4.88 -23.63 3.64
C PHE A 150 4.86 -24.93 2.83
N LYS A 151 5.63 -24.95 1.74
CA LYS A 151 5.82 -26.13 0.88
C LYS A 151 7.28 -26.54 0.71
N ILE A 152 8.18 -25.85 1.41
CA ILE A 152 9.60 -26.17 1.39
C ILE A 152 9.80 -27.59 1.92
N ASP A 153 10.53 -28.45 1.19
CA ASP A 153 10.93 -29.75 1.72
C ASP A 153 11.85 -29.52 2.94
N PRO A 154 11.64 -30.22 4.07
CA PRO A 154 12.53 -30.11 5.23
C PRO A 154 14.01 -30.34 4.93
N ALA A 155 14.35 -31.08 3.88
CA ALA A 155 15.74 -31.25 3.44
C ALA A 155 16.31 -30.02 2.74
N GLU A 156 15.48 -29.10 2.27
CA GLU A 156 15.87 -27.90 1.52
C GLU A 156 15.76 -26.61 2.36
N ILE A 157 15.13 -26.65 3.54
CA ILE A 157 14.87 -25.45 4.36
C ILE A 157 16.15 -24.69 4.71
N VAL A 158 17.25 -25.37 4.97
CA VAL A 158 18.55 -24.75 5.27
C VAL A 158 19.04 -23.98 4.04
N ASP A 159 19.04 -24.60 2.87
CA ASP A 159 19.49 -23.98 1.63
C ASP A 159 18.64 -22.74 1.28
N VAL A 160 17.34 -22.80 1.53
CA VAL A 160 16.41 -21.67 1.32
C VAL A 160 16.76 -20.51 2.25
N LEU A 161 16.89 -20.78 3.55
CA LEU A 161 17.18 -19.75 4.55
C LEU A 161 18.57 -19.12 4.41
N GLU A 162 19.56 -19.87 3.93
CA GLU A 162 20.93 -19.40 3.71
C GLU A 162 21.13 -18.70 2.35
N THR A 163 20.12 -18.72 1.49
CA THR A 163 20.24 -18.19 0.11
C THR A 163 20.75 -16.76 0.09
N GLN A 164 21.87 -16.57 -0.61
CA GLN A 164 22.56 -15.29 -0.80
C GLN A 164 23.08 -14.60 0.48
N ILE A 165 22.99 -15.21 1.64
CA ILE A 165 23.58 -14.65 2.86
C ILE A 165 25.11 -14.74 2.78
N PRO A 166 25.86 -13.61 2.80
CA PRO A 166 27.28 -13.63 2.49
C PRO A 166 28.16 -14.12 3.64
N ASP A 167 27.69 -13.99 4.87
CA ASP A 167 28.40 -14.45 6.08
C ASP A 167 27.39 -14.93 7.13
N LEU A 168 27.26 -16.24 7.23
CA LEU A 168 26.36 -16.90 8.16
C LEU A 168 26.77 -16.72 9.64
N ASN A 169 28.01 -16.34 9.91
CA ASN A 169 28.53 -16.15 11.27
C ASN A 169 28.57 -14.68 11.70
N ALA A 170 28.21 -13.75 10.83
CA ALA A 170 28.05 -12.36 11.22
C ALA A 170 26.94 -12.22 12.27
N PRO A 171 27.14 -11.38 13.31
CA PRO A 171 26.06 -11.02 14.22
C PRO A 171 24.95 -10.27 13.47
N VAL A 172 23.73 -10.77 13.59
CA VAL A 172 22.53 -10.18 12.90
C VAL A 172 21.50 -9.64 13.89
N GLY A 173 21.77 -9.73 15.19
CA GLY A 173 20.90 -9.24 16.25
C GLY A 173 21.32 -9.73 17.61
N GLN A 174 20.45 -9.59 18.59
CA GLN A 174 20.74 -10.00 19.99
C GLN A 174 19.54 -10.74 20.59
N THR A 175 19.86 -11.69 21.46
CA THR A 175 18.90 -12.34 22.34
C THR A 175 18.30 -11.36 23.35
N VAL A 176 17.25 -11.79 24.05
CA VAL A 176 16.62 -10.99 25.14
C VAL A 176 17.59 -10.68 26.30
N ASP A 177 18.66 -11.47 26.48
CA ASP A 177 19.71 -11.26 27.48
C ASP A 177 20.98 -10.57 26.93
N GLY A 178 20.91 -10.06 25.66
CA GLY A 178 21.91 -9.22 25.04
C GLY A 178 23.14 -9.96 24.47
N LYS A 179 23.02 -11.24 24.16
CA LYS A 179 24.06 -12.01 23.46
C LYS A 179 23.84 -11.87 21.93
N ASP A 180 24.94 -11.79 21.21
CA ASP A 180 24.90 -11.76 19.75
C ASP A 180 24.33 -13.06 19.20
N VAL A 181 23.50 -12.91 18.16
CA VAL A 181 22.85 -14.00 17.40
C VAL A 181 23.38 -13.97 15.97
N THR A 182 23.71 -15.13 15.41
CA THR A 182 24.15 -15.26 14.02
C THR A 182 23.09 -15.91 13.15
N THR A 183 23.19 -15.71 11.83
CA THR A 183 22.32 -16.36 10.85
C THR A 183 22.40 -17.88 10.95
N ALA A 184 23.62 -18.45 11.09
CA ALA A 184 23.79 -19.91 11.22
C ALA A 184 23.05 -20.50 12.42
N GLN A 185 23.04 -19.81 13.56
CA GLN A 185 22.31 -20.26 14.75
C GLN A 185 20.79 -20.23 14.54
N LEU A 186 20.28 -19.14 13.92
CA LEU A 186 18.86 -19.03 13.61
C LEU A 186 18.41 -20.12 12.62
N VAL A 187 19.19 -20.34 11.56
CA VAL A 187 18.90 -21.38 10.54
C VAL A 187 18.86 -22.78 11.19
N ALA A 188 19.83 -23.10 12.06
CA ALA A 188 19.86 -24.40 12.74
C ALA A 188 18.59 -24.66 13.58
N ASP A 189 18.16 -23.66 14.34
CA ASP A 189 16.97 -23.76 15.19
C ASP A 189 15.69 -23.80 14.37
N ILE A 190 15.53 -22.90 13.41
CA ILE A 190 14.36 -22.84 12.52
C ILE A 190 14.22 -24.16 11.74
N ALA A 191 15.30 -24.70 11.19
CA ALA A 191 15.26 -25.96 10.44
C ALA A 191 14.90 -27.15 11.34
N SER A 192 15.39 -27.20 12.57
CA SER A 192 15.04 -28.24 13.55
C SER A 192 13.56 -28.19 13.90
N ASP A 193 13.04 -27.01 14.18
CA ASP A 193 11.63 -26.82 14.53
C ASP A 193 10.73 -27.09 13.32
N TYR A 194 11.09 -26.63 12.13
CA TYR A 194 10.36 -26.88 10.91
C TYR A 194 10.25 -28.37 10.61
N ALA A 195 11.33 -29.13 10.76
CA ALA A 195 11.31 -30.59 10.58
C ALA A 195 10.33 -31.26 11.56
N TRP A 196 10.36 -30.82 12.83
CA TRP A 196 9.42 -31.32 13.83
C TRP A 196 7.97 -30.98 13.48
N LEU A 197 7.68 -29.72 13.07
CA LEU A 197 6.35 -29.28 12.66
C LEU A 197 5.86 -30.06 11.44
N TYR A 198 6.73 -30.30 10.46
CA TYR A 198 6.43 -31.05 9.25
C TYR A 198 5.99 -32.48 9.54
N GLU A 199 6.65 -33.13 10.49
CA GLU A 199 6.33 -34.50 10.90
C GLU A 199 5.06 -34.61 11.76
N ASN A 200 4.70 -33.57 12.50
CA ASN A 200 3.69 -33.64 13.55
C ASN A 200 2.37 -32.92 13.20
N TYR A 201 2.39 -31.84 12.43
CA TYR A 201 1.19 -31.12 12.00
C TYR A 201 0.48 -31.82 10.86
N GLU A 202 -0.83 -32.07 11.02
CA GLU A 202 -1.64 -32.78 10.02
C GLU A 202 -1.73 -32.04 8.68
N GLY A 203 -1.64 -30.68 8.70
CA GLY A 203 -1.77 -29.83 7.53
C GLY A 203 -0.61 -29.94 6.54
N PHE A 204 0.56 -30.41 6.94
CA PHE A 204 1.66 -30.68 6.00
C PHE A 204 1.48 -31.96 5.17
N GLY A 205 0.55 -32.84 5.56
CA GLY A 205 0.28 -34.09 4.80
C GLY A 205 1.36 -35.17 4.88
N ALA A 206 2.36 -34.99 5.75
CA ALA A 206 3.47 -35.94 5.97
C ALA A 206 3.14 -37.07 6.97
N GLY A 207 1.89 -37.15 7.41
CA GLY A 207 1.40 -38.15 8.36
C GLY A 207 1.30 -37.66 9.80
N GLY A 208 1.52 -36.39 10.05
CA GLY A 208 1.22 -35.73 11.33
C GLY A 208 -0.25 -35.85 11.70
N THR A 209 -0.54 -35.78 12.99
CA THR A 209 -1.89 -36.00 13.53
C THR A 209 -2.38 -34.91 14.46
N TYR A 210 -1.58 -33.91 14.73
CA TYR A 210 -1.96 -32.77 15.56
C TYR A 210 -2.57 -31.65 14.71
N ASP A 211 -3.67 -31.09 15.21
CA ASP A 211 -4.29 -29.90 14.62
C ASP A 211 -3.47 -28.63 14.92
N LEU A 212 -3.83 -27.54 14.26
CA LEU A 212 -3.12 -26.28 14.35
C LEU A 212 -3.16 -25.68 15.78
N ASP A 213 -4.29 -25.83 16.49
CA ASP A 213 -4.44 -25.32 17.87
C ASP A 213 -3.47 -26.02 18.83
N TYR A 214 -3.31 -27.35 18.69
CA TYR A 214 -2.32 -28.08 19.45
C TYR A 214 -0.88 -27.65 19.11
N ILE A 215 -0.60 -27.50 17.83
CA ILE A 215 0.72 -27.10 17.33
C ILE A 215 1.10 -25.71 17.89
N HIS A 216 0.21 -24.73 17.87
CA HIS A 216 0.46 -23.38 18.42
C HIS A 216 0.84 -23.39 19.90
N ALA A 217 0.38 -24.38 20.66
CA ALA A 217 0.72 -24.51 22.08
C ALA A 217 2.10 -25.15 22.32
N THR A 218 2.80 -25.62 21.29
CA THR A 218 4.10 -26.28 21.42
C THR A 218 5.25 -25.30 21.45
N ASN A 219 6.34 -25.67 22.13
CA ASN A 219 7.57 -24.85 22.14
C ASN A 219 8.18 -24.78 20.74
N GLN A 220 8.10 -25.83 19.93
CA GLN A 220 8.64 -25.85 18.58
C GLN A 220 7.98 -24.82 17.67
N TYR A 221 6.65 -24.70 17.72
CA TYR A 221 5.96 -23.67 16.95
C TYR A 221 6.32 -22.28 17.43
N GLN A 222 6.32 -22.05 18.75
CA GLN A 222 6.62 -20.73 19.32
C GLN A 222 8.05 -20.28 19.03
N ASP A 223 9.00 -21.21 19.04
CA ASP A 223 10.39 -20.96 18.67
C ASP A 223 10.53 -20.68 17.17
N PHE A 224 9.94 -21.53 16.32
CA PHE A 224 9.89 -21.36 14.87
C PHE A 224 9.33 -19.99 14.49
N ALA A 225 8.15 -19.63 15.00
CA ALA A 225 7.49 -18.38 14.67
C ALA A 225 8.31 -17.16 15.07
N ALA A 226 8.82 -17.14 16.31
CA ALA A 226 9.62 -16.05 16.81
C ALA A 226 10.95 -15.91 16.03
N LYS A 227 11.66 -17.02 15.78
CA LYS A 227 12.97 -17.01 15.13
C LYS A 227 12.89 -16.74 13.64
N LEU A 228 11.89 -17.28 12.92
CA LEU A 228 11.71 -16.98 11.51
C LEU A 228 11.36 -15.50 11.30
N ARG A 229 10.42 -14.96 12.09
CA ARG A 229 10.10 -13.52 12.03
C ARG A 229 11.29 -12.64 12.46
N PHE A 230 12.05 -13.04 13.47
CA PHE A 230 13.27 -12.36 13.88
C PHE A 230 14.31 -12.36 12.76
N MET A 231 14.53 -13.50 12.12
CA MET A 231 15.48 -13.65 11.01
C MET A 231 15.13 -12.72 9.83
N TYR A 232 13.85 -12.58 9.47
CA TYR A 232 13.41 -11.63 8.45
C TYR A 232 13.88 -10.20 8.76
N SER A 233 13.62 -9.71 9.97
CA SER A 233 14.09 -8.38 10.38
C SER A 233 15.60 -8.28 10.43
N ALA A 234 16.26 -9.30 10.97
CA ALA A 234 17.71 -9.35 11.12
C ALA A 234 18.44 -9.31 9.77
N VAL A 235 17.93 -10.01 8.76
CA VAL A 235 18.43 -9.97 7.38
C VAL A 235 18.26 -8.58 6.78
N GLY A 236 17.06 -7.95 6.97
CA GLY A 236 16.77 -6.60 6.50
C GLY A 236 17.63 -5.52 7.11
N ASP A 237 17.93 -5.63 8.40
CA ASP A 237 18.72 -4.65 9.15
C ASP A 237 20.24 -4.78 8.92
N THR A 238 20.71 -5.97 8.51
CA THR A 238 22.14 -6.30 8.49
C THR A 238 22.72 -6.29 7.08
N PHE A 239 21.99 -6.81 6.10
CA PHE A 239 22.51 -7.02 4.76
C PHE A 239 21.99 -5.99 3.76
N ASP A 240 22.71 -5.88 2.63
CA ASP A 240 22.32 -5.00 1.53
C ASP A 240 20.91 -5.34 1.02
N ALA A 241 20.21 -4.33 0.54
CA ALA A 241 18.85 -4.46 0.00
C ALA A 241 18.76 -5.50 -1.14
N SER A 242 19.84 -5.69 -1.92
CA SER A 242 19.91 -6.72 -2.97
C SER A 242 19.85 -8.15 -2.43
N ILE A 243 20.09 -8.34 -1.14
CA ILE A 243 19.99 -9.61 -0.43
C ILE A 243 18.67 -9.69 0.33
N SER A 244 18.36 -8.67 1.10
CA SER A 244 17.25 -8.70 2.05
C SER A 244 15.88 -8.69 1.38
N TYR A 245 15.69 -7.95 0.30
CA TYR A 245 14.38 -7.89 -0.38
C TYR A 245 14.00 -9.21 -1.08
N PRO A 246 14.86 -9.87 -1.86
CA PRO A 246 14.48 -11.16 -2.43
C PRO A 246 14.42 -12.28 -1.38
N TRP A 247 15.09 -12.16 -0.23
CA TRP A 247 15.17 -13.22 0.76
C TRP A 247 13.79 -13.69 1.26
N ILE A 248 12.86 -12.78 1.53
CA ILE A 248 11.52 -13.13 1.98
C ILE A 248 10.75 -13.93 0.89
N THR A 249 10.98 -13.65 -0.37
CA THR A 249 10.29 -14.31 -1.48
C THR A 249 10.68 -15.77 -1.65
N TYR A 250 11.85 -16.18 -1.12
CA TYR A 250 12.29 -17.58 -1.16
C TYR A 250 11.47 -18.51 -0.28
N HIS A 251 10.64 -17.95 0.62
CA HIS A 251 9.69 -18.77 1.41
C HIS A 251 8.56 -19.37 0.57
N PHE A 252 8.41 -18.94 -0.69
CA PHE A 252 7.49 -19.52 -1.67
C PHE A 252 8.09 -20.72 -2.42
N THR A 253 9.34 -21.13 -2.12
CA THR A 253 9.96 -22.33 -2.70
C THR A 253 9.07 -23.56 -2.54
N GLY A 254 8.88 -24.32 -3.64
CA GLY A 254 7.99 -25.47 -3.70
C GLY A 254 6.51 -25.15 -3.98
N MET A 255 6.12 -23.87 -4.05
CA MET A 255 4.77 -23.44 -4.44
C MET A 255 4.71 -23.13 -5.93
N THR A 256 3.56 -23.39 -6.56
CA THR A 256 3.24 -22.88 -7.89
C THR A 256 2.80 -21.40 -7.80
N PRO A 257 2.82 -20.62 -8.90
CA PRO A 257 2.26 -19.28 -8.94
C PRO A 257 0.82 -19.18 -8.45
N ASP A 258 -0.04 -20.12 -8.86
CA ASP A 258 -1.44 -20.16 -8.43
C ASP A 258 -1.57 -20.36 -6.91
N GLU A 259 -0.72 -21.21 -6.31
CA GLU A 259 -0.72 -21.46 -4.86
C GLU A 259 -0.26 -20.24 -4.06
N VAL A 260 0.70 -19.47 -4.57
CA VAL A 260 1.11 -18.21 -3.94
C VAL A 260 0.00 -17.18 -4.07
N PHE A 261 -0.63 -17.07 -5.24
CA PHE A 261 -1.76 -16.18 -5.47
C PHE A 261 -2.94 -16.49 -4.53
N GLU A 262 -3.32 -17.76 -4.38
CA GLU A 262 -4.39 -18.19 -3.45
C GLU A 262 -4.03 -17.85 -2.00
N LEU A 263 -2.82 -18.18 -1.56
CA LEU A 263 -2.33 -17.90 -0.22
C LEU A 263 -2.33 -16.40 0.08
N ALA A 264 -1.86 -15.58 -0.86
CA ALA A 264 -1.87 -14.12 -0.75
C ALA A 264 -3.30 -13.55 -0.69
N SER A 265 -4.22 -14.07 -1.51
CA SER A 265 -5.63 -13.67 -1.50
C SER A 265 -6.30 -13.96 -0.16
N GLU A 266 -6.03 -15.13 0.42
CA GLU A 266 -6.49 -15.49 1.77
C GLU A 266 -5.93 -14.53 2.83
N SER A 267 -4.62 -14.24 2.77
CA SER A 267 -3.94 -13.33 3.70
C SER A 267 -4.49 -11.90 3.61
N HIS A 268 -4.63 -11.37 2.39
CA HIS A 268 -5.17 -10.02 2.19
C HIS A 268 -6.58 -9.88 2.74
N THR A 269 -7.44 -10.88 2.50
CA THR A 269 -8.81 -10.90 3.03
C THR A 269 -8.79 -10.96 4.56
N TYR A 270 -7.99 -11.87 5.13
CA TYR A 270 -7.86 -12.03 6.57
C TYR A 270 -7.44 -10.72 7.24
N TRP A 271 -6.36 -10.08 6.78
CA TRP A 271 -5.84 -8.87 7.41
C TRP A 271 -6.73 -7.64 7.17
N ALA A 272 -7.40 -7.54 6.03
CA ALA A 272 -8.37 -6.48 5.77
C ALA A 272 -9.60 -6.59 6.69
N GLU A 273 -10.05 -7.82 7.01
CA GLU A 273 -11.16 -8.06 7.92
C GLU A 273 -10.75 -8.03 9.39
N TYR A 274 -9.48 -8.20 9.70
CA TYR A 274 -8.95 -8.22 11.07
C TYR A 274 -9.25 -6.91 11.82
N GLY A 275 -9.18 -5.77 11.13
CA GLY A 275 -9.68 -4.47 11.60
C GLY A 275 -8.98 -3.91 12.84
N ARG A 276 -7.84 -4.46 13.20
CA ARG A 276 -7.03 -4.03 14.33
C ARG A 276 -5.61 -3.73 13.88
N TYR A 277 -5.14 -2.55 14.23
CA TYR A 277 -3.82 -2.04 13.90
C TYR A 277 -3.01 -1.93 15.19
N ALA A 278 -2.00 -2.76 15.33
CA ALA A 278 -1.20 -2.82 16.55
C ALA A 278 0.20 -3.36 16.24
N SER A 279 1.12 -3.10 17.16
CA SER A 279 2.38 -3.84 17.22
C SER A 279 2.19 -5.01 18.17
N GLU A 280 2.38 -6.23 17.69
CA GLU A 280 2.36 -7.47 18.47
C GLU A 280 3.77 -8.04 18.56
N THR A 281 4.00 -8.95 19.52
CA THR A 281 5.36 -9.45 19.78
C THR A 281 5.33 -10.96 19.97
N TRP A 282 6.20 -11.64 19.25
CA TRP A 282 6.56 -13.04 19.50
C TRP A 282 7.88 -13.12 20.25
N THR A 283 7.94 -14.03 21.21
CA THR A 283 9.16 -14.34 21.96
C THR A 283 9.34 -15.84 22.00
N SER A 284 10.52 -16.32 21.64
CA SER A 284 10.82 -17.74 21.66
C SER A 284 10.86 -18.28 23.11
N PRO A 285 10.47 -19.55 23.34
CA PRO A 285 10.32 -20.09 24.68
C PRO A 285 11.68 -20.31 25.37
N VAL A 286 11.75 -20.02 26.66
CA VAL A 286 12.96 -20.24 27.46
C VAL A 286 13.29 -21.72 27.66
N GLU A 287 12.30 -22.59 27.46
CA GLU A 287 12.42 -24.04 27.56
C GLU A 287 13.07 -24.65 26.31
N LEU A 288 13.10 -23.92 25.17
CA LEU A 288 13.70 -24.36 23.92
C LEU A 288 14.58 -23.22 23.34
N PRO A 289 15.68 -22.87 24.00
CA PRO A 289 16.51 -21.75 23.54
C PRO A 289 17.31 -22.05 22.25
N GLY A 290 17.51 -23.32 21.90
CA GLY A 290 18.31 -23.73 20.75
C GLY A 290 19.73 -23.20 20.78
N GLU A 291 20.32 -23.00 19.58
CA GLU A 291 21.66 -22.41 19.40
C GLU A 291 21.65 -20.89 19.41
N ALA A 292 20.59 -20.27 18.89
CA ALA A 292 20.43 -18.83 18.81
C ALA A 292 20.06 -18.18 20.17
N GLY A 293 19.58 -18.98 21.13
CA GLY A 293 19.05 -18.46 22.39
C GLY A 293 17.61 -17.95 22.26
N VAL A 294 17.16 -17.22 23.28
CA VAL A 294 15.81 -16.65 23.31
C VAL A 294 15.79 -15.31 22.59
N VAL A 295 15.00 -15.20 21.52
CA VAL A 295 14.81 -13.95 20.76
C VAL A 295 13.40 -13.40 20.95
N SER A 296 13.24 -12.10 20.70
CA SER A 296 11.92 -11.42 20.73
C SER A 296 11.84 -10.45 19.57
N ILE A 297 10.71 -10.44 18.90
CA ILE A 297 10.49 -9.60 17.70
C ILE A 297 9.06 -9.10 17.64
N SER A 298 8.90 -7.84 17.27
CA SER A 298 7.58 -7.25 17.05
C SER A 298 7.23 -7.22 15.56
N TYR A 299 5.93 -7.25 15.26
CA TYR A 299 5.38 -7.11 13.93
C TYR A 299 4.11 -6.27 13.97
N THR A 300 3.73 -5.71 12.82
CA THR A 300 2.52 -4.90 12.70
C THR A 300 1.35 -5.76 12.20
N THR A 301 0.16 -5.54 12.75
CA THR A 301 -1.08 -6.22 12.33
C THR A 301 -1.98 -5.30 11.52
N GLY A 302 -2.80 -5.89 10.67
CA GLY A 302 -3.83 -5.21 9.87
C GLY A 302 -3.33 -4.71 8.51
N LEU A 303 -4.24 -4.66 7.56
CA LEU A 303 -4.06 -4.02 6.24
C LEU A 303 -5.30 -3.20 5.92
N THR A 304 -5.15 -2.10 5.17
CA THR A 304 -6.31 -1.41 4.60
C THR A 304 -6.08 -1.04 3.14
N PHE A 305 -6.95 -1.55 2.30
CA PHE A 305 -7.10 -1.19 0.90
C PHE A 305 -8.18 -0.10 0.80
N THR A 306 -7.77 1.16 0.91
CA THR A 306 -8.69 2.29 1.06
C THR A 306 -9.52 2.54 -0.21
N ASP A 307 -10.74 3.03 -0.04
CA ASP A 307 -11.61 3.35 -1.16
C ASP A 307 -11.04 4.50 -2.00
N GLU A 308 -10.34 5.44 -1.36
CA GLU A 308 -9.67 6.56 -2.04
C GLU A 308 -8.61 6.08 -3.02
N LEU A 309 -7.82 5.05 -2.68
CA LEU A 309 -6.78 4.53 -3.57
C LEU A 309 -7.39 3.72 -4.71
N LYS A 310 -8.36 2.86 -4.44
CA LYS A 310 -9.09 2.14 -5.49
C LYS A 310 -9.76 3.11 -6.48
N ASP A 311 -10.41 4.15 -5.95
CA ASP A 311 -11.02 5.21 -6.77
C ASP A 311 -9.97 5.95 -7.61
N LEU A 312 -8.79 6.27 -7.06
CA LEU A 312 -7.71 6.91 -7.82
C LEU A 312 -7.27 6.06 -9.02
N TYR A 313 -7.07 4.75 -8.82
CA TYR A 313 -6.72 3.83 -9.90
C TYR A 313 -7.80 3.83 -11.00
N HIS A 314 -9.07 3.70 -10.60
CA HIS A 314 -10.20 3.71 -11.55
C HIS A 314 -10.36 5.06 -12.25
N THR A 315 -10.19 6.17 -11.53
CA THR A 315 -10.26 7.52 -12.11
C THR A 315 -9.17 7.74 -13.16
N LEU A 316 -7.95 7.28 -12.92
CA LEU A 316 -6.85 7.35 -13.88
C LEU A 316 -7.19 6.58 -15.15
N MET A 317 -7.61 5.33 -15.03
CA MET A 317 -7.98 4.48 -16.17
C MET A 317 -9.21 5.04 -16.92
N ALA A 318 -10.19 5.61 -16.22
CA ALA A 318 -11.35 6.25 -16.84
C ALA A 318 -11.01 7.53 -17.63
N ASN A 319 -9.84 8.13 -17.36
CA ASN A 319 -9.28 9.26 -18.09
C ASN A 319 -8.27 8.86 -19.19
N ASP A 320 -8.24 7.58 -19.59
CA ASP A 320 -7.28 7.02 -20.56
C ASP A 320 -5.81 7.28 -20.16
N ILE A 321 -5.52 7.21 -18.85
CA ILE A 321 -4.18 7.24 -18.30
C ILE A 321 -3.86 5.82 -17.84
N ASP A 322 -2.85 5.22 -18.44
CA ASP A 322 -2.46 3.86 -18.12
C ASP A 322 -1.83 3.78 -16.72
N VAL A 323 -2.20 2.77 -15.96
CA VAL A 323 -1.70 2.57 -14.60
C VAL A 323 -0.77 1.37 -14.55
N TYR A 324 0.39 1.57 -13.92
CA TYR A 324 1.39 0.54 -13.66
C TYR A 324 1.67 0.43 -12.16
N ILE A 325 1.96 -0.78 -11.72
CA ILE A 325 2.44 -1.07 -10.36
C ILE A 325 3.88 -1.57 -10.47
N ILE A 326 4.80 -1.00 -9.68
CA ILE A 326 6.17 -1.51 -9.50
C ILE A 326 6.45 -1.65 -8.00
N SER A 327 6.34 -2.87 -7.47
CA SER A 327 6.46 -3.18 -6.05
C SER A 327 7.72 -3.98 -5.73
N ALA A 328 8.26 -3.79 -4.53
CA ALA A 328 9.33 -4.61 -3.97
C ALA A 328 8.83 -5.94 -3.35
N SER A 329 7.52 -6.14 -3.25
CA SER A 329 6.90 -7.40 -2.86
C SER A 329 6.86 -8.40 -4.03
N PHE A 330 6.45 -9.64 -3.74
CA PHE A 330 6.46 -10.72 -4.74
C PHE A 330 5.32 -10.57 -5.75
N ILE A 331 5.56 -10.97 -6.99
CA ILE A 331 4.65 -10.72 -8.13
C ILE A 331 3.23 -11.27 -7.90
N ASP A 332 3.09 -12.51 -7.41
CA ASP A 332 1.77 -13.10 -7.25
C ASP A 332 1.05 -12.56 -6.01
N VAL A 333 1.79 -12.03 -5.03
CA VAL A 333 1.23 -11.29 -3.88
C VAL A 333 0.58 -10.00 -4.36
N ILE A 334 1.26 -9.24 -5.22
CA ILE A 334 0.73 -7.98 -5.78
C ILE A 334 -0.41 -8.25 -6.76
N ARG A 335 -0.32 -9.30 -7.61
CA ARG A 335 -1.42 -9.70 -8.49
C ARG A 335 -2.67 -10.08 -7.70
N ALA A 336 -2.50 -10.85 -6.63
CA ALA A 336 -3.60 -11.20 -5.74
C ALA A 336 -4.27 -9.97 -5.13
N ALA A 337 -3.49 -8.99 -4.64
CA ALA A 337 -4.03 -7.75 -4.11
C ALA A 337 -4.75 -6.93 -5.19
N ASN A 338 -4.14 -6.79 -6.37
CA ASN A 338 -4.73 -6.05 -7.50
C ASN A 338 -6.11 -6.61 -7.89
N GLU A 339 -6.22 -7.93 -8.00
CA GLU A 339 -7.46 -8.58 -8.44
C GLU A 339 -8.50 -8.65 -7.31
N THR A 340 -8.10 -9.19 -6.14
CA THR A 340 -9.07 -9.49 -5.07
C THR A 340 -9.51 -8.26 -4.28
N MET A 341 -8.66 -7.21 -4.21
CA MET A 341 -8.99 -5.97 -3.52
C MET A 341 -9.56 -4.89 -4.45
N GLY A 342 -9.62 -5.16 -5.77
CA GLY A 342 -10.40 -4.35 -6.72
C GLY A 342 -9.70 -3.11 -7.26
N TYR A 343 -8.39 -3.16 -7.49
CA TYR A 343 -7.65 -2.08 -8.17
C TYR A 343 -7.86 -2.10 -9.69
N GLY A 344 -7.95 -3.29 -10.30
CA GLY A 344 -8.32 -3.46 -11.69
C GLY A 344 -7.23 -3.08 -12.71
N VAL A 345 -5.96 -3.03 -12.29
CA VAL A 345 -4.82 -2.80 -13.20
C VAL A 345 -4.63 -4.03 -14.09
N PRO A 346 -4.44 -3.89 -15.42
CA PRO A 346 -4.11 -5.01 -16.28
C PRO A 346 -2.91 -5.80 -15.77
N GLU A 347 -2.97 -7.12 -15.82
CA GLU A 347 -1.94 -7.99 -15.25
C GLU A 347 -0.55 -7.72 -15.84
N GLU A 348 -0.47 -7.42 -17.14
CA GLU A 348 0.77 -7.07 -17.85
C GLU A 348 1.37 -5.72 -17.44
N ASN A 349 0.65 -4.94 -16.64
CA ASN A 349 1.11 -3.67 -16.07
C ASN A 349 1.57 -3.81 -14.62
N VAL A 350 1.59 -5.03 -14.07
CA VAL A 350 2.06 -5.31 -12.71
C VAL A 350 3.48 -5.88 -12.76
N PHE A 351 4.43 -5.15 -12.13
CA PHE A 351 5.83 -5.52 -12.00
C PHE A 351 6.18 -5.62 -10.51
N ALA A 352 6.84 -6.72 -10.13
CA ALA A 352 7.20 -6.96 -8.74
C ALA A 352 8.33 -8.00 -8.67
N MET A 353 8.86 -8.32 -7.48
CA MET A 353 9.92 -9.32 -7.34
C MET A 353 9.50 -10.67 -7.95
N ARG A 354 10.45 -11.34 -8.60
CA ARG A 354 10.19 -12.62 -9.29
C ARG A 354 11.27 -13.63 -8.97
N ASN A 355 10.84 -14.85 -8.68
CA ASN A 355 11.74 -16.00 -8.60
C ASN A 355 11.61 -16.87 -9.85
N LYS A 356 12.64 -17.66 -10.12
CA LYS A 356 12.61 -18.66 -11.18
C LYS A 356 11.69 -19.80 -10.82
N LEU A 357 11.14 -20.44 -11.86
CA LEU A 357 10.41 -21.68 -11.74
C LEU A 357 11.34 -22.86 -12.02
N GLY A 358 11.23 -23.92 -11.23
CA GLY A 358 11.81 -25.21 -11.48
C GLY A 358 11.16 -25.94 -12.66
N GLU A 359 11.70 -27.10 -13.04
CA GLU A 359 11.16 -27.91 -14.14
C GLU A 359 9.74 -28.42 -13.87
N ASP A 360 9.34 -28.51 -12.60
CA ASP A 360 8.01 -28.92 -12.13
C ASP A 360 7.00 -27.79 -12.07
N GLY A 361 7.42 -26.56 -12.37
CA GLY A 361 6.57 -25.36 -12.35
C GLY A 361 6.37 -24.74 -10.97
N THR A 362 7.14 -25.15 -9.97
CA THR A 362 7.17 -24.51 -8.64
C THR A 362 8.30 -23.50 -8.54
N TYR A 363 8.16 -22.52 -7.66
CA TYR A 363 9.22 -21.56 -7.37
C TYR A 363 10.43 -22.21 -6.71
N ILE A 364 11.62 -21.72 -7.08
CA ILE A 364 12.89 -22.06 -6.45
C ILE A 364 13.50 -20.81 -5.80
N ASN A 365 14.46 -20.97 -4.90
CA ASN A 365 15.14 -19.88 -4.18
C ASN A 365 16.20 -19.17 -5.04
N GLU A 366 15.79 -18.75 -6.25
CA GLU A 366 16.62 -18.01 -7.18
C GLU A 366 15.82 -16.87 -7.82
N TYR A 367 16.33 -15.62 -7.70
CA TYR A 367 15.69 -14.47 -8.33
C TYR A 367 15.79 -14.53 -9.86
N ASP A 368 14.72 -14.19 -10.57
CA ASP A 368 14.66 -14.24 -12.04
C ASP A 368 15.09 -12.91 -12.68
N TYR A 369 16.39 -12.69 -12.76
CA TYR A 369 16.96 -11.54 -13.48
C TYR A 369 16.74 -11.59 -14.99
N ASP A 370 16.39 -12.76 -15.53
CA ASP A 370 16.30 -13.00 -16.97
C ASP A 370 14.87 -12.92 -17.51
N TRP A 371 13.90 -12.60 -16.65
CA TRP A 371 12.53 -12.40 -17.10
C TRP A 371 12.46 -11.29 -18.15
N GLY A 372 11.85 -11.58 -19.31
CA GLY A 372 11.77 -10.67 -20.44
C GLY A 372 13.04 -10.59 -21.31
N GLY A 373 14.15 -11.19 -20.90
CA GLY A 373 15.43 -11.26 -21.61
C GLY A 373 16.62 -11.29 -20.66
N GLU A 374 17.77 -11.79 -21.12
CA GLU A 374 18.97 -11.97 -20.30
C GLU A 374 19.37 -10.68 -19.57
N GLY A 375 19.33 -10.70 -18.24
CA GLY A 375 19.69 -9.60 -17.35
C GLY A 375 18.78 -8.35 -17.44
N MET A 376 17.58 -8.47 -18.03
CA MET A 376 16.70 -7.31 -18.23
C MET A 376 15.90 -6.94 -17.00
N TYR A 377 15.62 -7.90 -16.09
CA TYR A 377 14.75 -7.68 -14.97
C TYR A 377 15.53 -7.40 -13.69
N ALA A 378 15.62 -6.15 -13.30
CA ALA A 378 16.22 -5.76 -12.02
C ALA A 378 15.29 -6.11 -10.86
N GLN A 379 15.85 -6.22 -9.64
CA GLN A 379 15.05 -6.24 -8.44
C GLN A 379 14.22 -4.96 -8.34
N THR A 380 12.91 -5.08 -8.12
CA THR A 380 11.96 -3.96 -8.15
C THR A 380 11.98 -3.13 -6.86
N GLN A 381 13.16 -2.71 -6.44
CA GLN A 381 13.43 -1.82 -5.32
C GLN A 381 14.47 -0.76 -5.70
N ALA A 382 14.41 0.44 -5.11
CA ALA A 382 15.29 1.58 -5.34
C ALA A 382 15.55 1.83 -6.86
N ALA A 383 16.80 1.95 -7.28
CA ALA A 383 17.16 2.15 -8.70
C ALA A 383 16.67 1.04 -9.62
N GLY A 384 16.41 -0.16 -9.10
CA GLY A 384 15.85 -1.26 -9.87
C GLY A 384 14.43 -0.99 -10.35
N LYS A 385 13.59 -0.25 -9.60
CA LYS A 385 12.27 0.21 -10.05
C LYS A 385 12.41 1.08 -11.33
N SER A 386 13.33 2.05 -11.33
CA SER A 386 13.64 2.87 -12.49
C SER A 386 14.15 2.03 -13.67
N THR A 387 14.99 1.02 -13.40
CA THR A 387 15.50 0.11 -14.44
C THR A 387 14.37 -0.68 -15.10
N VAL A 388 13.45 -1.24 -14.30
CA VAL A 388 12.29 -1.98 -14.83
C VAL A 388 11.38 -1.03 -15.61
N LEU A 389 11.14 0.18 -15.11
CA LEU A 389 10.39 1.20 -15.82
C LEU A 389 11.00 1.52 -17.17
N ALA A 390 12.32 1.76 -17.23
CA ALA A 390 13.05 2.09 -18.45
C ALA A 390 13.07 0.92 -19.47
N ASN A 391 13.15 -0.33 -18.99
CA ASN A 391 13.24 -1.50 -19.85
C ASN A 391 11.89 -1.99 -20.38
N PHE A 392 10.82 -1.89 -19.60
CA PHE A 392 9.56 -2.56 -19.90
C PHE A 392 8.37 -1.62 -20.13
N ILE A 393 8.39 -0.42 -19.54
CA ILE A 393 7.26 0.52 -19.61
C ILE A 393 7.53 1.67 -20.56
N ALA A 394 8.56 2.47 -20.32
CA ALA A 394 8.89 3.64 -21.12
C ALA A 394 8.97 3.36 -22.65
N PRO A 395 9.47 2.20 -23.12
CA PRO A 395 9.47 1.88 -24.56
C PRO A 395 8.08 1.82 -25.19
N LYS A 396 7.03 1.55 -24.42
CA LYS A 396 5.63 1.58 -24.90
C LYS A 396 5.12 3.00 -25.17
N TYR A 397 5.83 4.02 -24.64
CA TYR A 397 5.51 5.46 -24.68
C TYR A 397 6.63 6.27 -25.34
N ASP A 398 7.28 5.72 -26.36
CA ASP A 398 8.39 6.36 -27.12
C ASP A 398 9.58 6.79 -26.24
N GLY A 399 9.76 6.15 -25.10
CA GLY A 399 10.82 6.43 -24.13
C GLY A 399 10.47 7.51 -23.09
N ALA A 400 9.23 8.01 -23.09
CA ALA A 400 8.79 8.99 -22.10
C ALA A 400 8.66 8.36 -20.71
N GLY A 401 8.91 9.18 -19.67
CA GLY A 401 8.69 8.82 -18.27
C GLY A 401 7.23 8.89 -17.84
N PRO A 402 6.93 8.43 -16.61
CA PRO A 402 5.56 8.47 -16.06
C PRO A 402 5.10 9.90 -15.78
N LEU A 403 3.81 10.17 -16.00
CA LEU A 403 3.18 11.46 -15.70
C LEU A 403 3.20 11.77 -14.19
N MET A 404 2.84 10.79 -13.39
CA MET A 404 2.88 10.85 -11.92
C MET A 404 3.52 9.58 -11.36
N VAL A 405 4.17 9.71 -10.20
CA VAL A 405 4.70 8.58 -9.44
C VAL A 405 4.22 8.67 -8.01
N PHE A 406 3.76 7.55 -7.48
CA PHE A 406 3.23 7.39 -6.14
C PHE A 406 4.15 6.50 -5.32
N GLY A 407 4.54 6.93 -4.11
CA GLY A 407 5.46 6.21 -3.25
C GLY A 407 5.46 6.70 -1.81
N ASP A 408 6.26 6.06 -0.94
CA ASP A 408 6.31 6.35 0.49
C ASP A 408 7.72 6.33 1.11
N SER A 409 8.71 5.83 0.39
CA SER A 409 10.03 5.50 0.95
C SER A 409 11.19 5.70 -0.02
N ALA A 410 12.42 5.47 0.47
CA ALA A 410 13.65 5.46 -0.32
C ALA A 410 13.58 4.53 -1.53
N GLY A 411 12.81 3.44 -1.41
CA GLY A 411 12.60 2.47 -2.49
C GLY A 411 12.01 3.07 -3.76
N ASP A 412 11.32 4.22 -3.65
CA ASP A 412 10.57 4.86 -4.74
C ASP A 412 11.26 6.09 -5.30
N TRP A 413 12.27 6.61 -4.57
CA TRP A 413 12.86 7.90 -4.87
C TRP A 413 13.41 7.99 -6.30
N ASN A 414 14.10 6.94 -6.78
CA ASN A 414 14.64 6.93 -8.12
C ASN A 414 13.52 7.00 -9.19
N MET A 415 12.52 6.12 -9.11
CA MET A 415 11.43 6.14 -10.10
C MET A 415 10.62 7.43 -10.04
N MET A 416 10.57 8.11 -8.87
CA MET A 416 9.87 9.36 -8.68
C MET A 416 10.62 10.56 -9.28
N THR A 417 11.96 10.56 -9.28
CA THR A 417 12.77 11.72 -9.63
C THR A 417 13.51 11.62 -10.96
N ASP A 418 13.82 10.41 -11.44
CA ASP A 418 14.67 10.21 -12.63
C ASP A 418 14.10 10.87 -13.91
N TRP A 419 12.77 11.02 -14.02
CA TRP A 419 12.10 11.67 -15.15
C TRP A 419 11.58 13.09 -14.85
N MET A 420 11.68 13.58 -13.60
CA MET A 420 11.34 14.97 -13.29
C MET A 420 12.29 15.97 -13.95
N GLU A 421 13.57 15.62 -14.07
CA GLU A 421 14.56 16.48 -14.73
C GLU A 421 14.33 16.61 -16.25
N THR A 422 13.74 15.58 -16.87
CA THR A 422 13.37 15.63 -18.30
C THR A 422 12.04 16.34 -18.55
N GLY A 423 11.25 16.55 -17.50
CA GLY A 423 9.93 17.16 -17.56
C GLY A 423 8.82 16.17 -17.92
N ASP A 424 9.09 14.85 -17.96
CA ASP A 424 8.07 13.85 -18.21
C ASP A 424 7.20 13.61 -16.97
N THR A 425 7.82 13.58 -15.78
CA THR A 425 7.11 13.43 -14.50
C THR A 425 6.76 14.80 -13.94
N GLU A 426 5.46 15.09 -13.86
CA GLU A 426 4.92 16.35 -13.36
C GLU A 426 4.70 16.35 -11.85
N LEU A 427 4.41 15.17 -11.25
CA LEU A 427 4.02 15.09 -9.86
C LEU A 427 4.51 13.81 -9.18
N GLY A 428 5.21 13.99 -8.05
CA GLY A 428 5.47 12.94 -7.05
C GLY A 428 4.44 13.01 -5.92
N VAL A 429 3.68 11.95 -5.70
CA VAL A 429 2.71 11.86 -4.61
C VAL A 429 3.29 10.97 -3.51
N ILE A 430 3.49 11.55 -2.34
CA ILE A 430 4.16 10.88 -1.21
C ILE A 430 3.13 10.58 -0.10
N PHE A 431 2.98 9.31 0.25
CA PHE A 431 2.21 8.89 1.42
C PHE A 431 3.06 9.05 2.66
N ASN A 432 2.67 9.97 3.53
CA ASN A 432 3.51 10.47 4.60
C ASN A 432 3.72 9.44 5.73
N ARG A 433 4.94 8.90 5.83
CA ARG A 433 5.39 8.00 6.91
C ARG A 433 6.40 8.67 7.84
N TYR A 434 6.56 9.98 7.79
CA TYR A 434 7.47 10.73 8.66
C TYR A 434 8.92 10.23 8.60
N ARG A 435 9.42 9.99 7.38
CA ARG A 435 10.75 9.40 7.12
C ARG A 435 11.90 10.28 7.63
N LYS A 436 13.05 9.64 7.92
CA LYS A 436 14.22 10.32 8.50
C LYS A 436 15.08 10.95 7.42
N PRO A 437 15.50 12.24 7.55
CA PRO A 437 16.35 12.90 6.55
C PRO A 437 17.71 12.24 6.35
N SER A 438 18.30 11.65 7.40
CA SER A 438 19.63 11.03 7.36
C SER A 438 19.68 9.67 6.66
N SER A 439 18.53 9.01 6.43
CA SER A 439 18.48 7.62 5.93
C SER A 439 17.50 7.40 4.79
N ASP A 440 16.70 8.41 4.41
CA ASP A 440 15.64 8.22 3.43
C ASP A 440 15.50 9.46 2.53
N PRO A 441 15.95 9.38 1.26
CA PRO A 441 15.94 10.52 0.34
C PRO A 441 14.54 11.04 0.02
N ILE A 442 13.47 10.26 0.19
CA ILE A 442 12.08 10.72 0.00
C ILE A 442 11.72 11.86 0.97
N TRP A 443 12.51 12.02 2.05
CA TRP A 443 12.40 13.17 2.94
C TRP A 443 12.57 14.50 2.21
N GLU A 444 13.41 14.57 1.17
CA GLU A 444 13.61 15.78 0.36
C GLU A 444 12.31 16.20 -0.33
N GLY A 445 11.64 15.26 -1.00
CA GLY A 445 10.32 15.48 -1.61
C GLY A 445 9.25 15.82 -0.57
N SER A 446 9.25 15.12 0.58
CA SER A 446 8.33 15.41 1.68
C SER A 446 8.52 16.82 2.25
N ASN A 447 9.79 17.26 2.38
CA ASN A 447 10.12 18.60 2.86
C ASN A 447 9.74 19.70 1.85
N GLU A 448 9.92 19.46 0.55
CA GLU A 448 9.46 20.36 -0.52
C GLU A 448 7.93 20.45 -0.52
N ALA A 449 7.24 19.30 -0.50
CA ALA A 449 5.78 19.23 -0.47
C ALA A 449 5.19 20.00 0.73
N ALA A 450 5.79 19.86 1.92
CA ALA A 450 5.33 20.57 3.11
C ALA A 450 5.46 22.10 3.00
N GLN A 451 6.38 22.61 2.18
CA GLN A 451 6.57 24.05 1.94
C GLN A 451 5.67 24.59 0.83
N THR A 452 5.13 23.72 -0.03
CA THR A 452 4.35 24.06 -1.21
C THR A 452 2.89 23.60 -1.13
N ILE A 453 2.38 23.31 0.07
CA ILE A 453 0.99 22.91 0.26
C ILE A 453 0.03 23.94 -0.35
N GLY A 454 -0.79 23.49 -1.30
CA GLY A 454 -1.76 24.33 -2.01
C GLY A 454 -1.18 25.12 -3.18
N ASP A 455 0.09 24.98 -3.50
CA ASP A 455 0.66 25.52 -4.73
C ASP A 455 0.20 24.69 -5.93
N PRO A 456 -0.45 25.28 -6.95
CA PRO A 456 -0.89 24.55 -8.14
C PRO A 456 0.26 23.96 -8.96
N ASP A 457 1.47 24.51 -8.83
CA ASP A 457 2.67 24.07 -9.55
C ASP A 457 3.58 23.17 -8.70
N ALA A 458 3.11 22.72 -7.52
CA ALA A 458 3.88 21.83 -6.66
C ALA A 458 4.30 20.55 -7.40
N ARG A 459 5.60 20.21 -7.32
CA ARG A 459 6.17 19.00 -7.92
C ARG A 459 5.99 17.78 -7.01
N PHE A 460 5.86 18.00 -5.72
CA PHE A 460 5.58 16.97 -4.71
C PHE A 460 4.37 17.38 -3.88
N VAL A 461 3.56 16.38 -3.54
CA VAL A 461 2.45 16.54 -2.58
C VAL A 461 2.50 15.44 -1.54
N LEU A 462 1.93 15.72 -0.34
CA LEU A 462 1.87 14.78 0.76
C LEU A 462 0.42 14.35 1.01
N GLN A 463 0.22 13.05 1.26
CA GLN A 463 -1.02 12.51 1.80
C GLN A 463 -0.78 11.95 3.19
N GLY A 464 -1.47 12.47 4.20
CA GLY A 464 -1.43 11.96 5.56
C GLY A 464 -2.29 10.72 5.75
N ARG A 465 -1.92 9.91 6.75
CA ARG A 465 -2.65 8.69 7.14
C ARG A 465 -2.67 8.53 8.67
N ASP A 466 -3.62 7.78 9.17
CA ASP A 466 -3.68 7.38 10.58
C ASP A 466 -3.45 5.86 10.66
N GLU A 467 -2.28 5.50 11.13
CA GLU A 467 -1.86 4.10 11.22
C GLU A 467 -2.58 3.32 12.33
N ASN A 468 -3.26 4.03 13.26
CA ASN A 468 -4.04 3.38 14.33
C ASN A 468 -5.40 2.88 13.87
N ASN A 469 -5.91 3.38 12.75
CA ASN A 469 -7.20 2.99 12.19
C ASN A 469 -7.14 2.58 10.72
N GLY A 470 -5.96 2.61 10.10
CA GLY A 470 -5.74 2.22 8.73
C GLY A 470 -6.44 3.12 7.70
N GLN A 471 -6.57 4.42 7.92
CA GLN A 471 -7.27 5.33 7.02
C GLN A 471 -6.37 6.46 6.53
N LEU A 472 -6.64 6.96 5.33
CA LEU A 472 -6.13 8.26 4.93
C LEU A 472 -6.70 9.36 5.81
N ARG A 473 -6.04 10.51 5.86
CA ARG A 473 -6.48 11.67 6.63
C ARG A 473 -6.70 12.86 5.71
N PRO A 474 -7.74 13.68 5.95
CA PRO A 474 -7.99 14.89 5.16
C PRO A 474 -6.98 16.01 5.50
N THR A 475 -5.71 15.66 5.55
CA THR A 475 -4.56 16.53 5.81
C THR A 475 -3.28 15.81 5.38
N GLU A 476 -2.23 16.56 5.13
CA GLU A 476 -0.88 16.08 4.80
C GLU A 476 -0.16 15.43 6.00
N LYS A 477 -0.71 15.61 7.21
CA LYS A 477 -0.14 15.09 8.45
C LYS A 477 -0.61 13.67 8.74
N SER A 478 0.32 12.83 9.20
CA SER A 478 0.05 11.47 9.66
C SER A 478 0.00 11.36 11.19
N ILE A 479 -0.64 10.31 11.67
CA ILE A 479 -0.51 9.79 13.03
C ILE A 479 0.10 8.39 12.90
N LEU A 480 1.24 8.19 13.55
CA LEU A 480 1.97 6.93 13.49
C LEU A 480 1.34 5.87 14.40
N LEU A 481 1.62 4.61 14.12
CA LEU A 481 1.10 3.48 14.91
C LEU A 481 1.49 3.59 16.39
N GLY A 482 0.51 3.53 17.26
CA GLY A 482 0.69 3.66 18.71
C GLY A 482 0.85 5.10 19.21
N GLU A 483 0.89 6.08 18.31
CA GLU A 483 1.02 7.49 18.67
C GLU A 483 -0.33 8.22 18.57
N SER A 484 -0.39 9.43 19.13
CA SER A 484 -1.56 10.31 19.07
C SER A 484 -1.26 11.68 18.46
N GLU A 485 0.00 12.00 18.28
CA GLU A 485 0.44 13.30 17.76
C GLU A 485 0.49 13.28 16.24
N GLU A 486 0.05 14.39 15.65
CA GLU A 486 0.15 14.62 14.22
C GLU A 486 1.57 15.02 13.82
N VAL A 487 2.11 14.37 12.80
CA VAL A 487 3.44 14.65 12.26
C VAL A 487 3.37 15.00 10.78
N LEU A 488 4.10 16.04 10.35
CA LEU A 488 4.15 16.46 8.94
C LEU A 488 5.48 16.02 8.29
N VAL A 489 6.57 16.62 8.67
CA VAL A 489 7.92 16.31 8.16
C VAL A 489 8.91 16.41 9.31
N ARG A 490 9.90 15.52 9.37
CA ARG A 490 10.98 15.63 10.35
C ARG A 490 11.82 16.87 10.08
N PRO A 491 12.25 17.60 11.12
CA PRO A 491 13.22 18.68 10.95
C PRO A 491 14.50 18.15 10.27
N ALA A 492 15.14 18.99 9.46
CA ALA A 492 16.50 18.73 9.00
C ALA A 492 17.43 18.58 10.21
N GLU A 493 18.28 17.56 10.24
CA GLU A 493 19.26 17.30 11.32
C GLU A 493 20.37 18.33 11.31
#